data_257b07b7c8f6bfef50989881cec75389
#
_entry.id   257b07b7c8f6bfef50989881cec75389
#
_cell.length_a   1.000
_cell.length_b   1.000
_cell.length_c   1.000
_cell.angle_alpha   90.00
_cell.angle_beta   90.00
_cell.angle_gamma   90.00
#
_symmetry.space_group_name_H-M   'P 1'
#
loop_
_entity.id
_entity.type
_entity.pdbx_description
1 polymer ?
#
loop_
_entity_poly.entity_id
_entity_poly.type
_entity_poly.pdbx_seq_one_letter_code
_entity_poly.pdbx_strand_id
1 'polypeptide(L)' 'MESTEEGELNMRICDILDYMGGGQTVEVYNFNDKKIVWKGIVNDVPRHIYKLAIYSVDGINNGIQFTVSV' A
#
# COMPACT_ATOMS: atom_id res chain seq x y z
N MET A 1 15.94 -14.15 -10.90
CA MET A 1 15.72 -13.90 -10.67
C MET A 1 15.54 -13.65 -9.91
N GLU A 2 15.58 -13.33 -9.47
CA GLU A 2 15.37 -13.05 -8.89
C GLU A 2 14.82 -12.68 -8.26
N SER A 3 14.63 -12.48 -7.92
CA SER A 3 14.11 -12.04 -7.40
C SER A 3 13.54 -11.84 -6.77
N THR A 4 13.19 -11.68 -6.87
CA THR A 4 12.58 -11.45 -6.19
C THR A 4 12.29 -11.73 -5.34
N GLU A 5 12.72 -11.80 -5.31
CA GLU A 5 12.63 -12.12 -4.48
C GLU A 5 12.05 -11.97 -3.50
N GLU A 6 12.04 -11.68 -3.31
CA GLU A 6 11.30 -11.35 -2.18
C GLU A 6 9.92 -11.70 -2.26
N GLY A 7 9.43 -12.32 -3.22
CA GLY A 7 8.13 -12.87 -3.35
C GLY A 7 6.99 -11.90 -3.25
N GLU A 8 7.26 -10.65 -3.01
CA GLU A 8 6.17 -9.72 -2.94
C GLU A 8 5.84 -9.19 -4.30
N LEU A 9 4.78 -8.43 -4.38
CA LEU A 9 4.39 -7.77 -5.60
C LEU A 9 5.48 -6.81 -6.00
N ASN A 10 5.83 -6.80 -7.27
CA ASN A 10 6.87 -5.93 -7.75
C ASN A 10 6.30 -4.57 -8.10
N MET A 11 5.56 -3.99 -7.16
CA MET A 11 4.81 -2.77 -7.36
C MET A 11 4.97 -1.85 -6.15
N ARG A 12 4.73 -0.58 -6.38
CA ARG A 12 4.69 0.40 -5.32
C ARG A 12 3.27 0.88 -5.12
N ILE A 13 3.00 1.49 -3.97
CA ILE A 13 1.66 1.94 -3.66
C ILE A 13 1.12 2.87 -4.75
N CYS A 14 1.95 3.79 -5.27
CA CYS A 14 1.50 4.71 -6.31
C CYS A 14 0.98 4.00 -7.55
N ASP A 15 1.51 2.82 -7.86
CA ASP A 15 1.05 2.09 -9.05
C ASP A 15 -0.41 1.67 -8.92
N ILE A 16 -0.84 1.36 -7.71
CA ILE A 16 -2.22 0.96 -7.46
C ILE A 16 -3.13 2.19 -7.31
N LEU A 17 -2.62 3.24 -6.67
CA LEU A 17 -3.43 4.45 -6.44
C LEU A 17 -3.92 5.05 -7.75
N ASP A 18 -3.17 4.89 -8.83
CA ASP A 18 -3.57 5.40 -10.14
C ASP A 18 -4.87 4.79 -10.63
N TYR A 19 -5.24 3.65 -10.10
CA TYR A 19 -6.46 2.95 -10.50
C TYR A 19 -7.59 3.09 -9.51
N MET A 20 -7.40 3.86 -8.43
CA MET A 20 -8.41 4.04 -7.40
C MET A 20 -9.06 5.39 -7.52
N GLY A 21 -10.33 5.47 -7.09
CA GLY A 21 -11.00 6.76 -6.99
C GLY A 21 -10.45 7.55 -5.82
N GLY A 22 -10.39 8.88 -5.97
CA GLY A 22 -9.76 9.74 -4.98
C GLY A 22 -10.37 9.68 -3.59
N GLY A 23 -11.65 9.30 -3.50
CA GLY A 23 -12.33 9.21 -2.21
C GLY A 23 -12.29 7.83 -1.57
N GLN A 24 -11.65 6.86 -2.21
CA GLN A 24 -11.56 5.53 -1.63
C GLN A 24 -10.57 5.49 -0.48
N THR A 25 -10.82 4.57 0.46
CA THR A 25 -10.00 4.46 1.67
C THR A 25 -8.70 3.70 1.38
N VAL A 26 -7.62 4.20 1.94
CA VAL A 26 -6.32 3.55 1.90
C VAL A 26 -5.83 3.36 3.32
N GLU A 27 -5.43 2.14 3.63
CA GLU A 27 -4.74 1.83 4.88
C GLU A 27 -3.38 1.27 4.53
N VAL A 28 -2.37 1.67 5.28
CA VAL A 28 -1.01 1.14 5.09
C VAL A 28 -0.60 0.47 6.38
N TYR A 29 -0.44 -0.83 6.31
CA TYR A 29 -0.11 -1.67 7.45
C TYR A 29 1.36 -2.09 7.36
N ASN A 30 2.11 -1.83 8.41
CA ASN A 30 3.52 -2.24 8.43
C ASN A 30 3.62 -3.62 9.08
N PHE A 31 4.02 -4.59 8.28
CA PHE A 31 4.15 -5.97 8.72
C PHE A 31 5.18 -6.12 9.85
N ASN A 32 6.27 -5.36 9.79
CA ASN A 32 7.33 -5.46 10.80
C ASN A 32 6.88 -4.97 12.16
N ASP A 33 6.11 -3.87 12.19
CA ASP A 33 5.62 -3.31 13.44
C ASP A 33 4.24 -3.81 13.80
N LYS A 34 3.58 -4.50 12.87
CA LYS A 34 2.25 -5.06 13.06
C LYS A 34 1.23 -3.99 13.44
N LYS A 35 1.29 -2.86 12.75
CA LYS A 35 0.35 -1.77 13.02
C LYS A 35 0.14 -0.93 11.78
N ILE A 36 -0.98 -0.20 11.77
CA ILE A 36 -1.30 0.75 10.70
C ILE A 36 -0.38 1.96 10.85
N VAL A 37 0.33 2.30 9.78
CA VAL A 37 1.21 3.46 9.80
C VAL A 37 0.57 4.67 9.14
N TRP A 38 -0.47 4.46 8.33
CA TRP A 38 -1.21 5.57 7.72
C TRP A 38 -2.59 5.10 7.30
N LYS A 39 -3.57 5.98 7.42
CA LYS A 39 -4.93 5.69 6.98
C LYS A 39 -5.59 7.00 6.56
N GLY A 40 -6.31 6.95 5.45
CA GLY A 40 -7.01 8.10 4.92
C GLY A 40 -7.60 7.77 3.57
N ILE A 41 -7.82 8.79 2.74
CA ILE A 41 -8.33 8.58 1.39
C ILE A 41 -7.19 8.78 0.38
N VAL A 42 -7.43 8.28 -0.84
CA VAL A 42 -6.42 8.30 -1.90
C VAL A 42 -5.86 9.71 -2.10
N ASN A 43 -6.73 10.71 -2.14
CA ASN A 43 -6.30 12.08 -2.40
C ASN A 43 -5.36 12.66 -1.35
N ASP A 44 -5.35 12.07 -0.16
CA ASP A 44 -4.57 12.61 0.96
C ASP A 44 -3.28 11.84 1.20
N VAL A 45 -3.00 10.80 0.41
CA VAL A 45 -1.81 9.97 0.63
C VAL A 45 -0.55 10.81 0.46
N PRO A 46 0.32 10.84 1.48
CA PRO A 46 1.54 11.64 1.38
C PRO A 46 2.56 11.02 0.43
N ARG A 47 3.46 11.86 -0.06
CA ARG A 47 4.45 11.39 -1.03
C ARG A 47 5.33 10.28 -0.52
N HIS A 48 5.71 10.32 0.74
CA HIS A 48 6.61 9.29 1.27
C HIS A 48 5.94 7.92 1.30
N ILE A 49 4.61 7.87 1.27
CA ILE A 49 3.87 6.61 1.20
C ILE A 49 3.85 6.08 -0.24
N TYR A 50 3.80 6.98 -1.23
CA TYR A 50 3.72 6.60 -2.64
C TYR A 50 4.78 5.59 -3.05
N LYS A 51 5.99 5.76 -2.57
CA LYS A 51 7.11 4.97 -3.05
C LYS A 51 7.35 3.67 -2.29
N LEU A 52 6.52 3.39 -1.29
CA LEU A 52 6.69 2.16 -0.52
C LEU A 52 6.36 0.95 -1.38
N ALA A 53 7.21 -0.06 -1.31
CA ALA A 53 6.97 -1.30 -2.03
C ALA A 53 5.87 -2.08 -1.33
N ILE A 54 5.00 -2.69 -2.13
CA ILE A 54 3.86 -3.44 -1.62
C ILE A 54 4.27 -4.88 -1.36
N TYR A 55 3.99 -5.37 -0.15
CA TYR A 55 4.18 -6.76 0.18
C TYR A 55 2.92 -7.57 -0.16
N SER A 56 1.76 -7.05 0.19
CA SER A 56 0.49 -7.67 -0.17
C SER A 56 -0.61 -6.62 -0.17
N VAL A 57 -1.75 -7.00 -0.76
CA VAL A 57 -2.89 -6.11 -0.93
C VAL A 57 -4.14 -6.84 -0.49
N ASP A 58 -4.96 -6.19 0.31
CA ASP A 58 -6.24 -6.73 0.75
C ASP A 58 -7.35 -5.73 0.53
N GLY A 59 -8.52 -6.21 0.13
CA GLY A 59 -9.68 -5.35 0.02
C GLY A 59 -10.25 -5.05 1.39
N ILE A 60 -10.66 -3.81 1.59
CA ILE A 60 -11.36 -3.41 2.80
C ILE A 60 -12.61 -2.66 2.38
N ASN A 61 -13.43 -2.28 3.36
CA ASN A 61 -14.65 -1.57 3.07
C ASN A 61 -14.34 -0.25 2.37
N ASN A 62 -14.77 -0.12 1.14
CA ASN A 62 -14.58 1.08 0.31
C ASN A 62 -13.12 1.41 0.03
N GLY A 63 -12.26 0.41 -0.05
CA GLY A 63 -10.87 0.70 -0.36
C GLY A 63 -9.96 -0.50 -0.29
N ILE A 64 -8.70 -0.21 -0.04
CA ILE A 64 -7.63 -1.21 -0.06
C ILE A 64 -6.70 -1.00 1.13
N GLN A 65 -6.26 -2.11 1.71
CA GLN A 65 -5.19 -2.08 2.68
C GLN A 65 -3.92 -2.61 2.02
N PHE A 66 -2.87 -1.81 2.06
CA PHE A 66 -1.55 -2.24 1.58
C PHE A 66 -0.73 -2.71 2.76
N THR A 67 -0.10 -3.86 2.63
CA THR A 67 0.87 -4.31 3.61
C THR A 67 2.27 -4.00 3.09
N VAL A 68 3.06 -3.35 3.91
CA VAL A 68 4.44 -3.00 3.58
C VAL A 68 5.36 -3.55 4.66
N SER A 69 6.65 -3.61 4.34
CA SER A 69 7.66 -4.07 5.28
C SER A 69 8.76 -3.02 5.31
N VAL A 70 8.65 -2.10 6.25
CA VAL A 70 9.59 -0.97 6.34
C VAL A 70 10.18 -0.84 7.72
#